data_9b451bc22683dabd96652e857f5de52f
#
_entry.id   9b451bc22683dabd96652e857f5de52f
#
_cell.length_a   1.000
_cell.length_b   1.000
_cell.length_c   1.000
_cell.angle_alpha   90.00
_cell.angle_beta   90.00
_cell.angle_gamma   90.00
#
_symmetry.space_group_name_H-M   'P 1'
#
loop_
_entity.id
_entity.type
_entity.pdbx_description
1 polymer ?
#
loop_
_entity_poly.entity_id
_entity_poly.type
_entity_poly.pdbx_seq_one_letter_code
_entity_poly.pdbx_strand_id
1 'polypeptide(L)'
;MGHEHNACMRLFDPERSPMAYRFDLLFYGIAPLCLVLLLWAYGPSEAKAELLVLALIGVFIWTFIEYALHRFALHGLPPFSQWHEQHHLKPNARICLPTAMSLSLIQVLVFLPCWLLLDFWRACSLTLGVLVGYAIYTHVHHALHHAKLSNPWLIERKIYHAQHHARHARPGHYGVTTLFCDRLFGTR
;
A
#
# COMPACT_ATOMS: atom_id res chain seq x y z
N MET A 1 15.29 4.30 -33.50
CA MET A 1 14.51 4.84 -32.38
C MET A 1 14.04 3.80 -31.35
N GLY A 2 14.38 2.53 -31.50
CA GLY A 2 13.94 1.46 -30.60
C GLY A 2 14.89 1.07 -29.44
N HIS A 3 16.12 1.55 -29.42
CA HIS A 3 17.14 1.14 -28.45
C HIS A 3 17.22 1.98 -27.17
N GLU A 4 16.81 3.25 -27.22
CA GLU A 4 16.86 4.13 -26.04
C GLU A 4 15.69 3.89 -25.06
N HIS A 5 14.52 3.46 -25.57
CA HIS A 5 13.37 3.11 -24.71
C HIS A 5 13.66 1.90 -23.84
N ASN A 6 14.48 0.97 -24.32
CA ASN A 6 14.87 -0.23 -23.55
C ASN A 6 15.93 0.02 -22.46
N ALA A 7 16.73 1.09 -22.58
CA ALA A 7 17.76 1.38 -21.59
C ALA A 7 17.19 2.01 -20.31
N CYS A 8 16.19 2.87 -20.43
CA CYS A 8 15.52 3.49 -19.28
C CYS A 8 14.68 2.48 -18.48
N MET A 9 14.08 1.49 -19.14
CA MET A 9 13.37 0.39 -18.48
C MET A 9 14.29 -0.60 -17.73
N ARG A 10 15.58 -0.69 -18.10
CA ARG A 10 16.56 -1.55 -17.42
C ARG A 10 17.10 -0.97 -16.11
N LEU A 11 16.95 0.33 -15.88
CA LEU A 11 17.38 0.97 -14.62
C LEU A 11 16.47 0.64 -13.43
N PHE A 12 15.22 0.21 -13.69
CA PHE A 12 14.29 -0.21 -12.66
C PHE A 12 13.59 -1.50 -13.09
N ASP A 13 14.27 -2.64 -12.88
CA ASP A 13 13.59 -3.93 -12.96
C ASP A 13 12.50 -3.96 -11.88
N PRO A 14 11.19 -4.02 -12.25
CA PRO A 14 10.11 -4.04 -11.27
C PRO A 14 10.10 -5.34 -10.45
N GLU A 15 10.73 -6.42 -10.95
CA GLU A 15 10.81 -7.68 -10.23
C GLU A 15 11.92 -7.64 -9.18
N ARG A 16 11.54 -7.72 -7.93
CA ARG A 16 12.44 -7.66 -6.79
C ARG A 16 13.13 -9.01 -6.55
N SER A 17 14.39 -8.96 -6.09
CA SER A 17 15.04 -10.16 -5.58
C SER A 17 14.23 -10.77 -4.43
N PRO A 18 14.33 -12.11 -4.19
CA PRO A 18 13.62 -12.75 -3.08
C PRO A 18 13.94 -12.12 -1.72
N MET A 19 15.18 -11.68 -1.52
CA MET A 19 15.62 -11.03 -0.28
C MET A 19 14.99 -9.64 -0.13
N ALA A 20 15.03 -8.81 -1.16
CA ALA A 20 14.44 -7.47 -1.12
C ALA A 20 12.92 -7.50 -0.91
N TYR A 21 12.23 -8.46 -1.52
CA TYR A 21 10.79 -8.64 -1.35
C TYR A 21 10.43 -9.10 0.07
N ARG A 22 11.20 -10.05 0.65
CA ARG A 22 11.02 -10.48 2.04
C ARG A 22 11.34 -9.36 3.02
N PHE A 23 12.38 -8.58 2.74
CA PHE A 23 12.71 -7.40 3.55
C PHE A 23 11.55 -6.40 3.57
N ASP A 24 10.93 -6.12 2.43
CA ASP A 24 9.77 -5.22 2.32
C ASP A 24 8.62 -5.68 3.21
N LEU A 25 8.22 -6.96 3.11
CA LEU A 25 7.17 -7.53 3.97
C LEU A 25 7.53 -7.45 5.46
N LEU A 26 8.75 -7.83 5.84
CA LEU A 26 9.20 -7.77 7.23
C LEU A 26 9.25 -6.33 7.74
N PHE A 27 9.77 -5.41 6.94
CA PHE A 27 9.85 -3.99 7.30
C PHE A 27 8.47 -3.42 7.61
N TYR A 28 7.48 -3.63 6.73
CA TYR A 28 6.13 -3.13 6.94
C TYR A 28 5.34 -3.92 7.99
N GLY A 29 5.76 -5.13 8.34
CA GLY A 29 5.26 -5.85 9.52
C GLY A 29 5.78 -5.28 10.84
N ILE A 30 7.02 -4.76 10.86
CA ILE A 30 7.71 -4.31 12.08
C ILE A 30 7.58 -2.78 12.29
N ALA A 31 7.66 -1.98 11.23
CA ALA A 31 7.67 -0.52 11.35
C ALA A 31 6.46 0.07 12.11
N PRO A 32 5.21 -0.40 11.89
CA PRO A 32 4.08 0.06 12.70
C PRO A 32 4.25 -0.28 14.19
N LEU A 33 4.78 -1.45 14.52
CA LEU A 33 5.02 -1.85 15.92
C LEU A 33 6.04 -0.94 16.60
N CYS A 34 7.14 -0.60 15.90
CA CYS A 34 8.12 0.36 16.41
C CYS A 34 7.49 1.73 16.67
N LEU A 35 6.61 2.19 15.77
CA LEU A 35 5.93 3.48 15.94
C LEU A 35 4.88 3.43 17.08
N VAL A 36 4.19 2.31 17.28
CA VAL A 36 3.34 2.09 18.46
C VAL A 36 4.16 2.20 19.75
N LEU A 37 5.31 1.52 19.81
CA LEU A 37 6.19 1.57 20.97
C LEU A 37 6.72 2.99 21.23
N LEU A 38 7.08 3.73 20.19
CA LEU A 38 7.48 5.13 20.30
C LEU A 38 6.36 5.98 20.91
N LEU A 39 5.15 5.91 20.37
CA LEU A 39 3.99 6.66 20.84
C LEU A 39 3.59 6.24 22.26
N TRP A 40 3.71 4.97 22.59
CA TRP A 40 3.45 4.47 23.94
C TRP A 40 4.45 5.00 24.96
N ALA A 41 5.76 4.90 24.66
CA ALA A 41 6.82 5.21 25.61
C ALA A 41 7.06 6.71 25.77
N TYR A 42 6.95 7.48 24.70
CA TYR A 42 7.38 8.89 24.66
C TYR A 42 6.26 9.88 24.32
N GLY A 43 5.12 9.42 23.80
CA GLY A 43 3.99 10.30 23.50
C GLY A 43 3.37 10.89 24.76
N PRO A 44 2.80 12.13 24.66
CA PRO A 44 2.21 12.82 25.81
C PRO A 44 1.10 11.99 26.44
N SER A 45 1.19 11.77 27.75
CA SER A 45 0.29 10.89 28.50
C SER A 45 -1.16 11.34 28.45
N GLU A 46 -1.38 12.64 28.49
CA GLU A 46 -2.70 13.28 28.42
C GLU A 46 -3.36 13.17 27.05
N ALA A 47 -2.59 12.98 25.99
CA ALA A 47 -3.09 12.89 24.62
C ALA A 47 -3.27 11.45 24.10
N LYS A 48 -3.00 10.43 24.89
CA LYS A 48 -3.01 9.01 24.43
C LYS A 48 -4.31 8.60 23.73
N ALA A 49 -5.47 9.03 24.25
CA ALA A 49 -6.76 8.73 23.64
C ALA A 49 -6.92 9.43 22.28
N GLU A 50 -6.52 10.70 22.18
CA GLU A 50 -6.51 11.47 20.93
C GLU A 50 -5.59 10.81 19.89
N LEU A 51 -4.38 10.44 20.30
CA LEU A 51 -3.42 9.76 19.41
C LEU A 51 -3.98 8.43 18.90
N LEU A 52 -4.65 7.65 19.74
CA LEU A 52 -5.31 6.42 19.29
C LEU A 52 -6.40 6.72 18.24
N VAL A 53 -7.24 7.73 18.46
CA VAL A 53 -8.28 8.13 17.51
C VAL A 53 -7.67 8.56 16.18
N LEU A 54 -6.57 9.35 16.20
CA LEU A 54 -5.85 9.74 14.98
C LEU A 54 -5.26 8.55 14.23
N ALA A 55 -4.73 7.56 14.94
CA ALA A 55 -4.26 6.32 14.29
C ALA A 55 -5.41 5.57 13.61
N LEU A 56 -6.58 5.45 14.26
CA LEU A 56 -7.77 4.83 13.66
C LEU A 56 -8.26 5.62 12.43
N ILE A 57 -8.24 6.96 12.50
CA ILE A 57 -8.53 7.83 11.35
C ILE A 57 -7.53 7.56 10.21
N GLY A 58 -6.24 7.41 10.52
CA GLY A 58 -5.20 7.06 9.54
C GLY A 58 -5.47 5.73 8.84
N VAL A 59 -5.89 4.69 9.58
CA VAL A 59 -6.31 3.40 9.00
C VAL A 59 -7.51 3.58 8.07
N PHE A 60 -8.48 4.38 8.46
CA PHE A 60 -9.65 4.66 7.62
C PHE A 60 -9.27 5.44 6.36
N ILE A 61 -8.43 6.47 6.48
CA ILE A 61 -7.90 7.26 5.35
C ILE A 61 -7.16 6.35 4.36
N TRP A 62 -6.45 5.32 4.85
CA TRP A 62 -5.76 4.37 3.99
C TRP A 62 -6.70 3.72 2.96
N THR A 63 -7.96 3.45 3.28
CA THR A 63 -8.90 2.85 2.33
C THR A 63 -9.10 3.70 1.09
N PHE A 64 -9.08 5.03 1.24
CA PHE A 64 -9.16 5.98 0.12
C PHE A 64 -7.82 6.12 -0.59
N ILE A 65 -6.71 6.15 0.16
CA ILE A 65 -5.35 6.19 -0.40
C ILE A 65 -5.10 4.93 -1.25
N GLU A 66 -5.38 3.75 -0.74
CA GLU A 66 -5.23 2.47 -1.47
C GLU A 66 -5.99 2.52 -2.79
N TYR A 67 -7.28 2.88 -2.74
CA TYR A 67 -8.12 2.97 -3.91
C TYR A 67 -7.60 4.01 -4.92
N ALA A 68 -7.26 5.21 -4.45
CA ALA A 68 -6.77 6.29 -5.31
C ALA A 68 -5.43 5.94 -5.96
N LEU A 69 -4.49 5.39 -5.18
CA LEU A 69 -3.20 4.93 -5.70
C LEU A 69 -3.39 3.82 -6.73
N HIS A 70 -4.22 2.82 -6.43
CA HIS A 70 -4.45 1.71 -7.35
C HIS A 70 -5.12 2.19 -8.63
N ARG A 71 -6.21 2.96 -8.53
CA ARG A 71 -6.98 3.41 -9.69
C ARG A 71 -6.23 4.44 -10.55
N PHE A 72 -5.62 5.45 -9.93
CA PHE A 72 -5.11 6.61 -10.67
C PHE A 72 -3.58 6.56 -10.86
N ALA A 73 -2.82 6.07 -9.88
CA ALA A 73 -1.37 5.99 -10.02
C ALA A 73 -0.95 4.68 -10.70
N LEU A 74 -1.37 3.52 -10.17
CA LEU A 74 -0.94 2.23 -10.69
C LEU A 74 -1.55 1.87 -12.05
N HIS A 75 -2.73 2.39 -12.39
CA HIS A 75 -3.32 2.22 -13.72
C HIS A 75 -3.19 3.44 -14.62
N GLY A 76 -2.72 4.60 -14.12
CA GLY A 76 -2.74 5.85 -14.90
C GLY A 76 -1.39 6.53 -15.08
N LEU A 77 -0.47 6.46 -14.12
CA LEU A 77 0.74 7.28 -14.11
C LEU A 77 2.02 6.46 -14.35
N PRO A 78 2.76 6.70 -15.48
CA PRO A 78 4.10 6.14 -15.62
C PRO A 78 5.06 6.70 -14.56
N PRO A 79 6.04 5.92 -14.09
CA PRO A 79 6.34 4.52 -14.41
C PRO A 79 5.47 3.49 -13.67
N PHE A 80 4.66 3.90 -12.69
CA PHE A 80 3.87 3.02 -11.84
C PHE A 80 2.90 2.14 -12.63
N SER A 81 2.24 2.71 -13.65
CA SER A 81 1.30 1.98 -14.50
C SER A 81 1.99 0.87 -15.31
N GLN A 82 3.23 1.12 -15.78
CA GLN A 82 4.02 0.12 -16.50
C GLN A 82 4.44 -1.03 -15.57
N TRP A 83 4.82 -0.74 -14.33
CA TRP A 83 5.18 -1.76 -13.34
C TRP A 83 3.95 -2.57 -12.91
N HIS A 84 2.83 -1.91 -12.76
CA HIS A 84 1.57 -2.57 -12.40
C HIS A 84 1.04 -3.44 -13.54
N GLU A 85 1.20 -3.02 -14.79
CA GLU A 85 0.91 -3.84 -15.97
C GLU A 85 1.78 -5.12 -15.99
N GLN A 86 3.08 -5.01 -15.68
CA GLN A 86 3.94 -6.19 -15.52
C GLN A 86 3.45 -7.11 -14.40
N HIS A 87 2.93 -6.56 -13.30
CA HIS A 87 2.30 -7.34 -12.24
C HIS A 87 1.04 -8.08 -12.75
N HIS A 88 0.18 -7.43 -13.55
CA HIS A 88 -0.96 -8.08 -14.18
C HIS A 88 -0.56 -9.21 -15.13
N LEU A 89 0.49 -9.04 -15.91
CA LEU A 89 1.01 -10.05 -16.82
C LEU A 89 1.69 -11.22 -16.09
N LYS A 90 2.30 -10.96 -14.93
CA LYS A 90 3.04 -11.92 -14.12
C LYS A 90 2.61 -11.87 -12.66
N PRO A 91 1.39 -12.29 -12.32
CA PRO A 91 0.81 -12.09 -10.98
C PRO A 91 1.58 -12.80 -9.86
N ASN A 92 2.36 -13.84 -10.19
CA ASN A 92 3.20 -14.56 -9.25
C ASN A 92 4.65 -14.03 -9.17
N ALA A 93 5.01 -13.01 -9.96
CA ALA A 93 6.30 -12.35 -9.85
C ALA A 93 6.33 -11.40 -8.62
N ARG A 94 7.54 -11.19 -8.08
CA ARG A 94 7.75 -10.33 -6.91
C ARG A 94 7.82 -8.85 -7.32
N ILE A 95 6.73 -8.33 -7.85
CA ILE A 95 6.63 -6.95 -8.33
C ILE A 95 5.98 -6.11 -7.23
N CYS A 96 6.74 -5.19 -6.66
CA CYS A 96 6.27 -4.22 -5.67
C CYS A 96 7.11 -2.93 -5.73
N LEU A 97 6.57 -1.84 -5.19
CA LEU A 97 7.33 -0.60 -5.00
C LEU A 97 8.54 -0.86 -4.09
N PRO A 98 9.72 -0.28 -4.41
CA PRO A 98 10.85 -0.32 -3.50
C PRO A 98 10.50 0.27 -2.13
N THR A 99 10.92 -0.40 -1.03
CA THR A 99 10.67 0.05 0.35
C THR A 99 11.06 1.51 0.56
N ALA A 100 12.22 1.93 0.04
CA ALA A 100 12.67 3.32 0.15
C ALA A 100 11.71 4.30 -0.54
N MET A 101 11.16 3.94 -1.70
CA MET A 101 10.22 4.79 -2.44
C MET A 101 8.87 4.88 -1.73
N SER A 102 8.27 3.76 -1.32
CA SER A 102 6.99 3.76 -0.61
C SER A 102 7.10 4.48 0.74
N LEU A 103 8.20 4.27 1.47
CA LEU A 103 8.46 4.99 2.71
C LEU A 103 8.62 6.51 2.47
N SER A 104 9.39 6.92 1.47
CA SER A 104 9.55 8.34 1.12
C SER A 104 8.22 8.99 0.74
N LEU A 105 7.36 8.28 0.00
CA LEU A 105 6.02 8.79 -0.34
C LEU A 105 5.16 8.98 0.92
N ILE A 106 5.17 8.03 1.85
CA ILE A 106 4.45 8.16 3.12
C ILE A 106 5.01 9.33 3.94
N GLN A 107 6.34 9.49 4.00
CA GLN A 107 6.96 10.60 4.73
C GLN A 107 6.60 11.97 4.11
N VAL A 108 6.68 12.11 2.80
CA VAL A 108 6.46 13.40 2.12
C VAL A 108 4.97 13.73 2.00
N LEU A 109 4.11 12.75 1.73
CA LEU A 109 2.69 13.01 1.44
C LEU A 109 1.78 12.88 2.66
N VAL A 110 2.24 12.23 3.74
CA VAL A 110 1.43 12.04 4.95
C VAL A 110 2.10 12.67 6.16
N PHE A 111 3.29 12.18 6.56
CA PHE A 111 3.93 12.63 7.79
C PHE A 111 4.26 14.12 7.76
N LEU A 112 4.96 14.59 6.74
CA LEU A 112 5.43 15.98 6.66
C LEU A 112 4.28 16.99 6.66
N PRO A 113 3.22 16.87 5.84
CA PRO A 113 2.07 17.77 5.91
C PRO A 113 1.38 17.76 7.28
N CYS A 114 1.20 16.57 7.87
CA CYS A 114 0.61 16.47 9.20
C CYS A 114 1.48 17.12 10.27
N TRP A 115 2.80 16.97 10.19
CA TRP A 115 3.73 17.62 11.13
C TRP A 115 3.72 19.14 11.01
N LEU A 116 3.65 19.67 9.80
CA LEU A 116 3.58 21.12 9.57
C LEU A 116 2.24 21.74 9.99
N LEU A 117 1.14 20.97 9.91
CA LEU A 117 -0.22 21.46 10.20
C LEU A 117 -0.66 21.20 11.64
N LEU A 118 -0.10 20.20 12.29
CA LEU A 118 -0.47 19.77 13.64
C LEU A 118 0.75 19.87 14.56
N ASP A 119 1.32 18.72 14.94
CA ASP A 119 2.56 18.57 15.68
C ASP A 119 3.16 17.18 15.42
N PHE A 120 4.36 16.95 15.97
CA PHE A 120 5.11 15.70 15.77
C PHE A 120 4.33 14.45 16.21
N TRP A 121 3.70 14.49 17.41
CA TRP A 121 3.03 13.31 17.96
C TRP A 121 1.73 12.95 17.21
N ARG A 122 0.96 13.98 16.82
CA ARG A 122 -0.24 13.80 16.00
C ARG A 122 0.11 13.31 14.59
N ALA A 123 1.18 13.88 14.01
CA ALA A 123 1.70 13.40 12.72
C ALA A 123 2.15 11.94 12.79
N CYS A 124 2.93 11.55 13.81
CA CYS A 124 3.31 10.17 14.04
C CYS A 124 2.10 9.24 14.16
N SER A 125 1.07 9.67 14.89
CA SER A 125 -0.10 8.84 15.13
C SER A 125 -0.94 8.63 13.87
N LEU A 126 -1.20 9.67 13.10
CA LEU A 126 -1.92 9.56 11.84
C LEU A 126 -1.13 8.73 10.82
N THR A 127 0.20 8.95 10.76
CA THR A 127 1.11 8.16 9.92
C THR A 127 1.15 6.69 10.34
N LEU A 128 1.09 6.39 11.65
CA LEU A 128 0.95 5.02 12.15
C LEU A 128 -0.28 4.34 11.53
N GLY A 129 -1.43 5.01 11.51
CA GLY A 129 -2.65 4.45 10.92
C GLY A 129 -2.48 4.13 9.43
N VAL A 130 -1.89 5.05 8.67
CA VAL A 130 -1.59 4.84 7.25
C VAL A 130 -0.58 3.69 7.05
N LEU A 131 0.46 3.61 7.88
CA LEU A 131 1.44 2.50 7.85
C LEU A 131 0.78 1.15 8.17
N VAL A 132 -0.11 1.08 9.15
CA VAL A 132 -0.89 -0.13 9.46
C VAL A 132 -1.73 -0.54 8.25
N GLY A 133 -2.44 0.40 7.64
CA GLY A 133 -3.22 0.14 6.43
C GLY A 133 -2.35 -0.36 5.28
N TYR A 134 -1.21 0.26 5.02
CA TYR A 134 -0.26 -0.18 4.01
C TYR A 134 0.33 -1.56 4.33
N ALA A 135 0.65 -1.84 5.60
CA ALA A 135 1.12 -3.15 6.03
C ALA A 135 0.06 -4.24 5.77
N ILE A 136 -1.20 -3.98 6.10
CA ILE A 136 -2.30 -4.90 5.81
C ILE A 136 -2.41 -5.11 4.29
N TYR A 137 -2.36 -4.05 3.49
CA TYR A 137 -2.40 -4.13 2.03
C TYR A 137 -1.28 -5.02 1.48
N THR A 138 -0.02 -4.79 1.87
CA THR A 138 1.12 -5.56 1.34
C THR A 138 1.01 -7.05 1.68
N HIS A 139 0.62 -7.37 2.92
CA HIS A 139 0.49 -8.77 3.36
C HIS A 139 -0.73 -9.47 2.75
N VAL A 140 -1.87 -8.78 2.66
CA VAL A 140 -3.06 -9.32 1.99
C VAL A 140 -2.75 -9.55 0.52
N HIS A 141 -2.23 -8.56 -0.20
CA HIS A 141 -1.89 -8.68 -1.62
C HIS A 141 -0.89 -9.84 -1.87
N HIS A 142 0.16 -9.95 -1.03
CA HIS A 142 1.06 -11.11 -1.06
C HIS A 142 0.30 -12.43 -0.89
N ALA A 143 -0.59 -12.52 0.11
CA ALA A 143 -1.34 -13.74 0.37
C ALA A 143 -2.28 -14.12 -0.79
N LEU A 144 -2.91 -13.12 -1.44
CA LEU A 144 -3.79 -13.37 -2.60
C LEU A 144 -3.06 -14.04 -3.76
N HIS A 145 -1.78 -13.71 -3.98
CA HIS A 145 -0.98 -14.26 -5.07
C HIS A 145 -0.22 -15.53 -4.70
N HIS A 146 0.28 -15.65 -3.48
CA HIS A 146 1.28 -16.67 -3.12
C HIS A 146 0.80 -17.70 -2.09
N ALA A 147 -0.29 -17.45 -1.35
CA ALA A 147 -0.74 -18.35 -0.29
C ALA A 147 -1.85 -19.30 -0.72
N LYS A 148 -1.88 -20.49 -0.09
CA LYS A 148 -3.06 -21.36 -0.06
C LYS A 148 -4.03 -20.81 0.98
N LEU A 149 -5.17 -20.30 0.52
CA LEU A 149 -6.12 -19.61 1.38
C LEU A 149 -7.20 -20.57 1.86
N SER A 150 -7.50 -20.54 3.17
CA SER A 150 -8.63 -21.23 3.80
C SER A 150 -9.60 -20.25 4.48
N ASN A 151 -9.17 -19.03 4.77
CA ASN A 151 -10.00 -18.00 5.38
C ASN A 151 -11.02 -17.47 4.38
N PRO A 152 -12.35 -17.48 4.66
CA PRO A 152 -13.39 -17.05 3.73
C PRO A 152 -13.24 -15.59 3.26
N TRP A 153 -12.81 -14.69 4.15
CA TRP A 153 -12.59 -13.29 3.81
C TRP A 153 -11.45 -13.13 2.79
N LEU A 154 -10.31 -13.83 2.99
CA LEU A 154 -9.19 -13.81 2.02
C LEU A 154 -9.58 -14.46 0.69
N ILE A 155 -10.40 -15.52 0.70
CA ILE A 155 -10.90 -16.16 -0.51
C ILE A 155 -11.76 -15.18 -1.30
N GLU A 156 -12.66 -14.46 -0.64
CA GLU A 156 -13.47 -13.43 -1.28
C GLU A 156 -12.59 -12.32 -1.89
N ARG A 157 -11.60 -11.82 -1.16
CA ARG A 157 -10.64 -10.82 -1.70
C ARG A 157 -9.89 -11.35 -2.91
N LYS A 158 -9.46 -12.62 -2.87
CA LYS A 158 -8.81 -13.28 -4.01
C LYS A 158 -9.68 -13.31 -5.25
N ILE A 159 -10.98 -13.61 -5.11
CA ILE A 159 -11.91 -13.62 -6.24
C ILE A 159 -12.00 -12.23 -6.88
N TYR A 160 -12.18 -11.16 -6.09
CA TYR A 160 -12.26 -9.81 -6.62
C TYR A 160 -10.94 -9.34 -7.24
N HIS A 161 -9.82 -9.67 -6.62
CA HIS A 161 -8.49 -9.33 -7.16
C HIS A 161 -8.19 -10.09 -8.45
N ALA A 162 -8.61 -11.35 -8.56
CA ALA A 162 -8.52 -12.11 -9.81
C ALA A 162 -9.41 -11.52 -10.93
N GLN A 163 -10.60 -11.00 -10.59
CA GLN A 163 -11.45 -10.28 -11.55
C GLN A 163 -10.80 -8.96 -12.00
N HIS A 164 -10.12 -8.25 -11.10
CA HIS A 164 -9.33 -7.07 -11.42
C HIS A 164 -8.24 -7.40 -12.43
N HIS A 165 -7.46 -8.45 -12.20
CA HIS A 165 -6.42 -8.93 -13.13
C HIS A 165 -6.98 -9.37 -14.50
N ALA A 166 -8.21 -9.92 -14.55
CA ALA A 166 -8.83 -10.39 -15.78
C ALA A 166 -9.42 -9.28 -16.67
N ARG A 167 -9.67 -8.09 -16.12
CA ARG A 167 -10.37 -7.00 -16.83
C ARG A 167 -9.40 -5.99 -17.43
N HIS A 168 -8.69 -6.35 -18.51
CA HIS A 168 -7.71 -5.44 -19.14
C HIS A 168 -8.33 -4.17 -19.74
N ALA A 169 -9.54 -4.26 -20.34
CA ALA A 169 -10.16 -3.13 -21.05
C ALA A 169 -10.96 -2.16 -20.17
N ARG A 170 -11.46 -2.62 -19.02
CA ARG A 170 -12.20 -1.82 -18.04
C ARG A 170 -11.87 -2.33 -16.64
N PRO A 171 -10.71 -1.96 -16.11
CA PRO A 171 -10.34 -2.38 -14.77
C PRO A 171 -11.37 -1.86 -13.75
N GLY A 172 -11.66 -2.67 -12.76
CA GLY A 172 -12.50 -2.37 -11.61
C GLY A 172 -11.95 -3.14 -10.42
N HIS A 173 -12.65 -3.16 -9.28
CA HIS A 173 -12.20 -3.86 -8.08
C HIS A 173 -10.79 -3.42 -7.64
N TYR A 174 -10.59 -2.11 -7.50
CA TYR A 174 -9.29 -1.53 -7.13
C TYR A 174 -8.94 -1.76 -5.66
N GLY A 175 -9.94 -1.97 -4.80
CA GLY A 175 -9.70 -2.26 -3.38
C GLY A 175 -9.20 -3.69 -3.18
N VAL A 176 -7.98 -3.85 -2.66
CA VAL A 176 -7.38 -5.14 -2.30
C VAL A 176 -7.82 -5.55 -0.90
N THR A 177 -7.74 -4.62 0.07
CA THR A 177 -8.10 -4.87 1.46
C THR A 177 -9.60 -4.73 1.71
N THR A 178 -10.25 -3.79 1.06
CA THR A 178 -11.69 -3.54 1.21
C THR A 178 -12.31 -3.09 -0.11
N LEU A 179 -13.57 -3.48 -0.36
CA LEU A 179 -14.35 -3.00 -1.50
C LEU A 179 -15.18 -1.76 -1.18
N PHE A 180 -14.89 -1.09 -0.06
CA PHE A 180 -15.67 0.09 0.35
C PHE A 180 -15.68 1.17 -0.73
N CYS A 181 -14.50 1.57 -1.21
CA CYS A 181 -14.39 2.59 -2.26
C CYS A 181 -14.94 2.11 -3.62
N ASP A 182 -14.76 0.83 -3.98
CA ASP A 182 -15.35 0.29 -5.21
C ASP A 182 -16.90 0.33 -5.18
N ARG A 183 -17.50 0.12 -4.02
CA ARG A 183 -18.95 0.28 -3.82
C ARG A 183 -19.36 1.74 -3.90
N LEU A 184 -18.60 2.62 -3.24
CA LEU A 184 -18.90 4.05 -3.18
C LEU A 184 -18.80 4.72 -4.56
N PHE A 185 -17.81 4.33 -5.37
CA PHE A 185 -17.53 4.94 -6.68
C PHE A 185 -18.01 4.11 -7.88
N GLY A 186 -18.75 3.01 -7.65
CA GLY A 186 -19.35 2.20 -8.71
C GLY A 186 -18.35 1.49 -9.63
N THR A 187 -17.20 1.04 -9.10
CA THR A 187 -16.12 0.38 -9.86
C THR A 187 -16.03 -1.13 -9.59
N ARG A 188 -17.17 -1.77 -9.30
CA ARG A 188 -17.26 -3.23 -9.12
C ARG A 188 -17.29 -4.00 -10.43
#